data_a7be4f4924fa1f37bd0318bc075b052b
#
_entry.id   a7be4f4924fa1f37bd0318bc075b052b
#
_cell.length_a   1.000
_cell.length_b   1.000
_cell.length_c   1.000
_cell.angle_alpha   90.00
_cell.angle_beta   90.00
_cell.angle_gamma   90.00
#
_symmetry.space_group_name_H-M   'P 1'
#
loop_
_entity.id
_entity.type
_entity.pdbx_description
1 polymer ?
#
loop_
_entity_poly.entity_id
_entity_poly.type
_entity_poly.pdbx_seq_one_letter_code
_entity_poly.pdbx_strand_id
1 'polypeptide(L)'
;MSEYGFGAWGPQTIGWTLVTPADLAELLKATAAAVLTEHDLDTAALPDTVTVERPRNLEHGDYATNLALQLGKKVGVNPRELAGWLATALAAADGIAAAEVAGPGFVNLRIEASAQGVIVTNVLTAGASYGNSTELAEKINLEFVSANPTGPIHIGGTRWAAVGDALGRLLSTQGADVTREYYFNDHGAQIDRFARSLVAAAKGEPAPEDGYAGTYINDIAAAVLAKRPDVMSLPADEQQETFREIGVDLMFTHIKESLHEFGTDFDVYTHEDSMHTSGRVDQAIAKLRETGNIYEKDGATWLRTTEFGDDKDRVVIKSDGNAAYIAGDLAYYLDKRQRGFDLCIYMLGADHHGYIARLKAAAAALGDNPDTVEVLIGQMVNLVRDGQPVRMSKRAGTVITLDDLVEAIGVDAARYSLIRSSVDTPIDIDLALWSSASNENPVYYVQYAHARLSALSRNAADLGVAADTAHLDLLTHEKEGVLIRNLGEFPRVLKAAAALREPHRVCRYLEDLAGDYHRFYDACRVLPQGDENPGELNSARLALCEATRQVIANGLAILGVTAPERM
;
A
#
# COMPACT_ATOMS: atom_id res chain seq x y z
N MET A 1 -27.49 -33.24 55.84
CA MET A 1 -26.77 -34.18 54.96
C MET A 1 -27.16 -33.85 53.54
N SER A 2 -26.30 -33.15 52.87
CA SER A 2 -25.98 -33.27 51.44
C SER A 2 -24.89 -32.22 51.14
N GLU A 3 -23.72 -32.74 50.87
CA GLU A 3 -22.52 -32.01 50.47
C GLU A 3 -22.73 -31.41 49.09
N TYR A 4 -22.54 -30.11 48.94
CA TYR A 4 -22.28 -29.48 47.66
C TYR A 4 -20.79 -29.18 47.61
N GLY A 5 -20.08 -30.04 46.85
CA GLY A 5 -18.70 -29.86 46.51
C GLY A 5 -18.52 -28.60 45.65
N PHE A 6 -17.71 -27.65 46.11
CA PHE A 6 -17.15 -26.60 45.29
C PHE A 6 -16.13 -27.20 44.34
N GLY A 7 -16.54 -27.37 43.08
CA GLY A 7 -15.61 -27.71 41.98
C GLY A 7 -14.71 -26.51 41.77
N ALA A 8 -13.40 -26.72 41.93
CA ALA A 8 -12.36 -25.78 41.59
C ALA A 8 -12.44 -25.47 40.09
N TRP A 9 -12.77 -24.24 39.75
CA TRP A 9 -12.59 -23.68 38.43
C TRP A 9 -11.07 -23.34 38.31
N GLY A 10 -10.30 -24.31 37.86
CA GLY A 10 -8.99 -24.04 37.33
C GLY A 10 -9.13 -23.19 36.06
N PRO A 11 -8.21 -22.27 35.78
CA PRO A 11 -8.26 -21.55 34.53
C PRO A 11 -8.21 -22.55 33.39
N GLN A 12 -9.24 -22.52 32.52
CA GLN A 12 -9.17 -23.22 31.26
C GLN A 12 -7.94 -22.64 30.53
N THR A 13 -6.89 -23.43 30.37
CA THR A 13 -5.76 -23.15 29.51
C THR A 13 -6.28 -23.08 28.08
N ILE A 14 -6.73 -21.87 27.69
CA ILE A 14 -6.73 -21.50 26.29
C ILE A 14 -5.24 -21.47 25.98
N GLY A 15 -4.75 -22.44 25.20
CA GLY A 15 -3.38 -22.51 24.77
C GLY A 15 -3.08 -21.30 23.88
N TRP A 16 -2.73 -20.17 24.51
CA TRP A 16 -2.24 -18.99 23.82
C TRP A 16 -0.84 -19.31 23.34
N THR A 17 -0.69 -19.54 22.06
CA THR A 17 0.62 -19.49 21.41
C THR A 17 1.01 -18.03 21.32
N LEU A 18 1.74 -17.52 22.31
CA LEU A 18 2.25 -16.15 22.38
C LEU A 18 3.27 -15.90 21.28
N VAL A 19 2.82 -15.50 20.11
CA VAL A 19 3.65 -15.50 18.91
C VAL A 19 3.83 -14.09 18.34
N THR A 20 2.83 -13.23 18.53
CA THR A 20 2.83 -11.89 17.93
C THR A 20 2.59 -10.79 18.98
N PRO A 21 2.95 -9.52 18.67
CA PRO A 21 2.55 -8.39 19.54
C PRO A 21 1.04 -8.30 19.79
N ALA A 22 0.22 -8.79 18.87
CA ALA A 22 -1.24 -8.83 19.04
C ALA A 22 -1.63 -9.86 20.11
N ASP A 23 -1.05 -11.07 20.06
CA ASP A 23 -1.32 -12.11 21.07
C ASP A 23 -0.84 -11.65 22.45
N LEU A 24 0.31 -10.96 22.52
CA LEU A 24 0.79 -10.34 23.77
C LEU A 24 -0.14 -9.25 24.29
N ALA A 25 -0.73 -8.44 23.41
CA ALA A 25 -1.68 -7.41 23.81
C ALA A 25 -2.95 -8.03 24.43
N GLU A 26 -3.45 -9.11 23.86
CA GLU A 26 -4.59 -9.87 24.40
C GLU A 26 -4.25 -10.55 25.73
N LEU A 27 -3.07 -11.18 25.85
CA LEU A 27 -2.60 -11.72 27.12
C LEU A 27 -2.51 -10.64 28.19
N LEU A 28 -1.89 -9.51 27.87
CA LEU A 28 -1.73 -8.35 28.79
C LEU A 28 -3.10 -7.84 29.24
N LYS A 29 -4.07 -7.74 28.32
CA LYS A 29 -5.44 -7.31 28.64
C LYS A 29 -6.14 -8.30 29.55
N ALA A 30 -6.07 -9.60 29.25
CA ALA A 30 -6.65 -10.65 30.06
C ALA A 30 -5.99 -10.71 31.46
N THR A 31 -4.66 -10.65 31.52
CA THR A 31 -3.92 -10.63 32.79
C THR A 31 -4.27 -9.39 33.63
N ALA A 32 -4.37 -8.21 33.00
CA ALA A 32 -4.77 -7.00 33.71
C ALA A 32 -6.21 -7.10 34.26
N ALA A 33 -7.13 -7.68 33.50
CA ALA A 33 -8.50 -7.93 33.98
C ALA A 33 -8.51 -8.83 35.22
N ALA A 34 -7.73 -9.92 35.19
CA ALA A 34 -7.60 -10.84 36.33
C ALA A 34 -6.99 -10.15 37.57
N VAL A 35 -5.88 -9.40 37.38
CA VAL A 35 -5.21 -8.65 38.46
C VAL A 35 -6.13 -7.59 39.05
N LEU A 36 -6.86 -6.82 38.22
CA LEU A 36 -7.81 -5.83 38.74
C LEU A 36 -8.93 -6.49 39.54
N THR A 37 -9.44 -7.62 39.08
CA THR A 37 -10.47 -8.40 39.79
C THR A 37 -9.95 -8.95 41.12
N GLU A 38 -8.73 -9.47 41.18
CA GLU A 38 -8.10 -10.00 42.41
C GLU A 38 -7.93 -8.94 43.47
N HIS A 39 -7.70 -7.68 43.07
CA HIS A 39 -7.52 -6.54 43.96
C HIS A 39 -8.78 -5.68 44.15
N ASP A 40 -9.96 -6.18 43.81
CA ASP A 40 -11.27 -5.49 43.91
C ASP A 40 -11.30 -4.12 43.22
N LEU A 41 -10.61 -3.99 42.08
CA LEU A 41 -10.51 -2.77 41.28
C LEU A 41 -11.44 -2.81 40.05
N ASP A 42 -11.79 -1.62 39.53
CA ASP A 42 -12.70 -1.48 38.40
C ASP A 42 -12.09 -1.96 37.07
N THR A 43 -12.60 -3.07 36.53
CA THR A 43 -12.19 -3.61 35.24
C THR A 43 -12.68 -2.80 34.03
N ALA A 44 -13.70 -1.92 34.21
CA ALA A 44 -14.15 -1.02 33.14
C ALA A 44 -13.09 0.06 32.78
N ALA A 45 -12.07 0.23 33.62
CA ALA A 45 -10.93 1.11 33.35
C ALA A 45 -9.98 0.59 32.25
N LEU A 46 -10.09 -0.69 31.86
CA LEU A 46 -9.23 -1.30 30.83
C LEU A 46 -9.39 -0.57 29.49
N PRO A 47 -8.29 -0.33 28.77
CA PRO A 47 -8.36 0.24 27.43
C PRO A 47 -8.88 -0.80 26.43
N ASP A 48 -9.48 -0.32 25.34
CA ASP A 48 -9.90 -1.18 24.24
C ASP A 48 -8.71 -1.91 23.60
N THR A 49 -7.59 -1.22 23.48
CA THR A 49 -6.33 -1.74 22.94
C THR A 49 -5.18 -1.54 23.91
N VAL A 50 -4.33 -2.57 24.04
CA VAL A 50 -3.13 -2.54 24.87
C VAL A 50 -1.91 -2.32 23.97
N THR A 51 -1.07 -1.35 24.36
CA THR A 51 0.17 -1.04 23.63
C THR A 51 1.28 -2.03 24.02
N VAL A 52 1.85 -2.68 23.02
CA VAL A 52 3.06 -3.51 23.12
C VAL A 52 4.13 -2.89 22.22
N GLU A 53 5.25 -2.50 22.80
CA GLU A 53 6.35 -1.82 22.10
C GLU A 53 7.63 -2.64 22.18
N ARG A 54 8.52 -2.46 21.20
CA ARG A 54 9.88 -2.99 21.28
C ARG A 54 10.78 -1.97 21.99
N PRO A 55 11.46 -2.37 23.07
CA PRO A 55 12.47 -1.52 23.69
C PRO A 55 13.61 -1.22 22.71
N ARG A 56 14.09 0.03 22.71
CA ARG A 56 15.27 0.41 21.88
C ARG A 56 16.55 -0.30 22.34
N ASN A 57 16.66 -0.60 23.64
CA ASN A 57 17.76 -1.38 24.21
C ASN A 57 17.27 -2.80 24.52
N LEU A 58 17.88 -3.79 23.92
CA LEU A 58 17.56 -5.23 24.09
C LEU A 58 17.77 -5.73 25.52
N GLU A 59 18.58 -5.04 26.34
CA GLU A 59 18.70 -5.36 27.76
C GLU A 59 17.35 -5.23 28.50
N HIS A 60 16.45 -4.41 27.99
CA HIS A 60 15.09 -4.22 28.53
C HIS A 60 14.09 -5.29 28.10
N GLY A 61 14.53 -6.38 27.49
CA GLY A 61 13.66 -7.47 27.06
C GLY A 61 13.26 -7.40 25.58
N ASP A 62 12.35 -8.30 25.19
CA ASP A 62 11.86 -8.41 23.81
C ASP A 62 10.74 -7.43 23.52
N TYR A 63 9.89 -7.18 24.52
CA TYR A 63 8.76 -6.27 24.46
C TYR A 63 8.61 -5.46 25.76
N ALA A 64 7.88 -4.35 25.70
CA ALA A 64 7.52 -3.53 26.86
C ALA A 64 6.07 -3.05 26.72
N THR A 65 5.41 -2.86 27.86
CA THR A 65 4.09 -2.23 27.91
C THR A 65 4.05 -1.12 28.97
N ASN A 66 3.26 -0.09 28.67
CA ASN A 66 2.95 1.02 29.60
C ASN A 66 1.56 0.86 30.24
N LEU A 67 0.95 -0.32 30.18
CA LEU A 67 -0.42 -0.56 30.61
C LEU A 67 -0.67 -0.15 32.06
N ALA A 68 0.26 -0.44 32.97
CA ALA A 68 0.14 -0.02 34.37
C ALA A 68 0.17 1.52 34.58
N LEU A 69 0.89 2.24 33.70
CA LEU A 69 0.87 3.72 33.71
C LEU A 69 -0.49 4.26 33.26
N GLN A 70 -1.12 3.62 32.27
CA GLN A 70 -2.42 4.02 31.78
C GLN A 70 -3.55 3.73 32.77
N LEU A 71 -3.48 2.59 33.47
CA LEU A 71 -4.50 2.12 34.39
C LEU A 71 -4.35 2.74 35.79
N GLY A 72 -3.16 2.88 36.31
CA GLY A 72 -2.91 3.23 37.70
C GLY A 72 -3.69 4.45 38.19
N LYS A 73 -3.71 5.54 37.38
CA LYS A 73 -4.49 6.74 37.70
C LYS A 73 -6.00 6.51 37.68
N LYS A 74 -6.49 5.64 36.81
CA LYS A 74 -7.92 5.37 36.63
C LYS A 74 -8.47 4.52 37.79
N VAL A 75 -7.65 3.58 38.28
CA VAL A 75 -8.05 2.66 39.34
C VAL A 75 -7.53 3.10 40.72
N GLY A 76 -6.85 4.26 40.85
CA GLY A 76 -6.38 4.82 42.13
C GLY A 76 -5.19 4.09 42.74
N VAL A 77 -4.40 3.35 41.98
CA VAL A 77 -3.22 2.58 42.41
C VAL A 77 -1.95 3.21 41.87
N ASN A 78 -0.87 3.12 42.64
CA ASN A 78 0.44 3.55 42.13
C ASN A 78 0.84 2.72 40.89
N PRO A 79 1.17 3.35 39.77
CA PRO A 79 1.50 2.61 38.53
C PRO A 79 2.63 1.60 38.68
N ARG A 80 3.63 1.87 39.52
CA ARG A 80 4.74 0.94 39.74
C ARG A 80 4.31 -0.27 40.58
N GLU A 81 3.38 -0.09 41.50
CA GLU A 81 2.78 -1.18 42.27
C GLU A 81 1.93 -2.07 41.39
N LEU A 82 1.05 -1.47 40.58
CA LEU A 82 0.26 -2.19 39.57
C LEU A 82 1.13 -2.95 38.55
N ALA A 83 2.25 -2.33 38.13
CA ALA A 83 3.24 -2.99 37.27
C ALA A 83 3.86 -4.21 37.96
N GLY A 84 4.07 -4.17 39.27
CA GLY A 84 4.56 -5.30 40.06
C GLY A 84 3.60 -6.47 40.07
N TRP A 85 2.30 -6.21 40.26
CA TRP A 85 1.26 -7.25 40.20
C TRP A 85 1.17 -7.86 38.79
N LEU A 86 1.14 -7.02 37.77
CA LEU A 86 1.13 -7.48 36.37
C LEU A 86 2.37 -8.32 36.04
N ALA A 87 3.57 -7.86 36.44
CA ALA A 87 4.81 -8.60 36.16
C ALA A 87 4.80 -9.98 36.84
N THR A 88 4.31 -10.06 38.09
CA THR A 88 4.17 -11.36 38.80
C THR A 88 3.23 -12.30 38.08
N ALA A 89 2.07 -11.82 37.68
CA ALA A 89 1.08 -12.64 36.96
C ALA A 89 1.58 -13.06 35.56
N LEU A 90 2.25 -12.16 34.84
CA LEU A 90 2.80 -12.42 33.51
C LEU A 90 3.98 -13.41 33.55
N ALA A 91 4.85 -13.33 34.57
CA ALA A 91 5.94 -14.30 34.72
C ALA A 91 5.47 -15.74 34.95
N ALA A 92 4.21 -15.94 35.33
CA ALA A 92 3.59 -17.25 35.46
C ALA A 92 2.83 -17.71 34.20
N ALA A 93 2.78 -16.88 33.17
CA ALA A 93 2.09 -17.20 31.92
C ALA A 93 2.98 -18.02 30.98
N ASP A 94 2.40 -19.01 30.30
CA ASP A 94 3.09 -19.84 29.32
C ASP A 94 3.70 -18.95 28.20
N GLY A 95 4.95 -19.22 27.81
CA GLY A 95 5.67 -18.48 26.78
C GLY A 95 6.36 -17.20 27.24
N ILE A 96 6.21 -16.81 28.50
CA ILE A 96 6.94 -15.68 29.12
C ILE A 96 8.12 -16.19 29.94
N ALA A 97 9.33 -15.94 29.46
CA ALA A 97 10.56 -16.31 30.19
C ALA A 97 10.82 -15.40 31.40
N ALA A 98 10.47 -14.11 31.31
CA ALA A 98 10.57 -13.14 32.39
C ALA A 98 9.67 -11.92 32.18
N ALA A 99 9.20 -11.34 33.27
CA ALA A 99 8.50 -10.06 33.27
C ALA A 99 9.05 -9.19 34.40
N GLU A 100 9.54 -7.99 34.08
CA GLU A 100 10.25 -7.12 34.99
C GLU A 100 9.68 -5.69 34.98
N VAL A 101 9.56 -5.08 36.18
CA VAL A 101 9.11 -3.69 36.29
C VAL A 101 10.24 -2.74 35.95
N ALA A 102 10.00 -1.81 35.05
CA ALA A 102 10.94 -0.79 34.62
C ALA A 102 10.40 0.63 34.86
N GLY A 103 11.27 1.53 35.27
CA GLY A 103 10.95 2.95 35.47
C GLY A 103 9.72 3.19 36.36
N PRO A 104 8.83 4.13 35.98
CA PRO A 104 7.69 4.54 36.81
C PRO A 104 6.47 3.58 36.73
N GLY A 105 6.51 2.51 35.93
CA GLY A 105 5.40 1.58 35.78
C GLY A 105 5.32 0.94 34.37
N PHE A 106 6.45 0.80 33.68
CA PHE A 106 6.57 -0.09 32.53
C PHE A 106 6.76 -1.53 32.99
N VAL A 107 6.32 -2.47 32.18
CA VAL A 107 6.64 -3.90 32.34
C VAL A 107 7.39 -4.34 31.08
N ASN A 108 8.61 -4.81 31.29
CA ASN A 108 9.46 -5.41 30.25
C ASN A 108 9.23 -6.92 30.22
N LEU A 109 9.13 -7.51 29.05
CA LEU A 109 8.86 -8.92 28.83
C LEU A 109 9.99 -9.58 28.05
N ARG A 110 10.37 -10.79 28.47
CA ARG A 110 11.20 -11.72 27.70
C ARG A 110 10.35 -12.92 27.32
N ILE A 111 10.39 -13.28 26.06
CA ILE A 111 9.63 -14.40 25.51
C ILE A 111 10.51 -15.65 25.49
N GLU A 112 9.95 -16.80 25.81
CA GLU A 112 10.65 -18.08 25.73
C GLU A 112 11.09 -18.38 24.28
N ALA A 113 12.26 -18.99 24.10
CA ALA A 113 12.77 -19.38 22.78
C ALA A 113 11.82 -20.34 22.05
N SER A 114 11.20 -21.26 22.79
CA SER A 114 10.19 -22.18 22.26
C SER A 114 8.97 -21.44 21.69
N ALA A 115 8.47 -20.43 22.40
CA ALA A 115 7.37 -19.59 21.92
C ALA A 115 7.78 -18.75 20.69
N GLN A 116 9.02 -18.23 20.65
CA GLN A 116 9.53 -17.53 19.47
C GLN A 116 9.60 -18.47 18.24
N GLY A 117 9.97 -19.72 18.40
CA GLY A 117 10.05 -20.71 17.32
C GLY A 117 8.72 -20.93 16.58
N VAL A 118 7.58 -20.72 17.25
CA VAL A 118 6.25 -20.84 16.61
C VAL A 118 6.07 -19.83 15.48
N ILE A 119 6.72 -18.65 15.53
CA ILE A 119 6.69 -17.67 14.43
C ILE A 119 7.24 -18.28 13.14
N VAL A 120 8.40 -18.98 13.23
CA VAL A 120 9.02 -19.64 12.08
C VAL A 120 8.08 -20.68 11.48
N THR A 121 7.48 -21.51 12.34
CA THR A 121 6.51 -22.53 11.91
C THR A 121 5.30 -21.91 11.23
N ASN A 122 4.75 -20.83 11.78
CA ASN A 122 3.60 -20.12 11.20
C ASN A 122 3.92 -19.52 9.84
N VAL A 123 5.11 -18.91 9.68
CA VAL A 123 5.55 -18.37 8.39
C VAL A 123 5.65 -19.48 7.34
N LEU A 124 6.31 -20.59 7.67
CA LEU A 124 6.51 -21.71 6.75
C LEU A 124 5.19 -22.41 6.40
N THR A 125 4.27 -22.53 7.35
CA THR A 125 2.95 -23.15 7.14
C THR A 125 2.05 -22.27 6.29
N ALA A 126 2.00 -20.96 6.57
CA ALA A 126 1.17 -20.01 5.81
C ALA A 126 1.77 -19.66 4.44
N GLY A 127 3.10 -19.76 4.28
CA GLY A 127 3.79 -19.48 3.03
C GLY A 127 3.44 -18.11 2.46
N ALA A 128 2.97 -18.06 1.21
CA ALA A 128 2.59 -16.82 0.52
C ALA A 128 1.43 -16.06 1.19
N SER A 129 0.63 -16.70 2.04
CA SER A 129 -0.47 -16.06 2.76
C SER A 129 -0.06 -15.52 4.14
N TYR A 130 1.19 -15.68 4.56
CA TYR A 130 1.64 -15.12 5.83
C TYR A 130 1.55 -13.60 5.83
N GLY A 131 0.87 -13.07 6.82
CA GLY A 131 0.54 -11.64 6.94
C GLY A 131 -0.83 -11.25 6.41
N ASN A 132 -1.53 -12.14 5.70
CA ASN A 132 -2.89 -11.90 5.23
C ASN A 132 -3.89 -11.90 6.39
N SER A 133 -4.94 -11.11 6.23
CA SER A 133 -6.06 -10.98 7.16
C SER A 133 -7.38 -10.91 6.38
N THR A 134 -8.49 -11.12 7.05
CA THR A 134 -9.85 -10.94 6.51
C THR A 134 -10.60 -9.82 7.23
N GLU A 135 -9.89 -8.99 8.01
CA GLU A 135 -10.52 -7.96 8.85
C GLU A 135 -11.11 -6.81 8.02
N LEU A 136 -10.51 -6.49 6.89
CA LEU A 136 -10.95 -5.41 6.01
C LEU A 136 -11.91 -5.98 4.94
N ALA A 137 -13.10 -6.41 5.37
CA ALA A 137 -14.10 -7.01 4.48
C ALA A 137 -14.92 -5.93 3.73
N GLU A 138 -14.26 -5.00 3.05
CA GLU A 138 -14.87 -3.89 2.30
C GLU A 138 -14.68 -4.08 0.79
N LYS A 139 -15.67 -3.64 0.02
CA LYS A 139 -15.56 -3.55 -1.43
C LYS A 139 -15.08 -2.16 -1.81
N ILE A 140 -13.83 -2.07 -2.29
CA ILE A 140 -13.12 -0.82 -2.52
C ILE A 140 -12.95 -0.57 -4.01
N ASN A 141 -13.37 0.64 -4.46
CA ASN A 141 -12.96 1.17 -5.75
C ASN A 141 -11.71 2.03 -5.56
N LEU A 142 -10.62 1.65 -6.20
CA LEU A 142 -9.34 2.36 -6.13
C LEU A 142 -9.03 2.96 -7.50
N GLU A 143 -9.20 4.28 -7.63
CA GLU A 143 -8.90 5.03 -8.85
C GLU A 143 -7.55 5.72 -8.75
N PHE A 144 -6.69 5.47 -9.75
CA PHE A 144 -5.36 6.07 -9.78
C PHE A 144 -4.84 6.20 -11.21
N VAL A 145 -3.80 7.01 -11.41
CA VAL A 145 -3.24 7.46 -12.70
C VAL A 145 -4.22 8.34 -13.45
N SER A 146 -5.28 7.80 -14.04
CA SER A 146 -6.38 8.49 -14.75
C SER A 146 -5.88 9.65 -15.63
N ALA A 147 -4.79 9.41 -16.40
CA ALA A 147 -4.17 10.41 -17.27
C ALA A 147 -4.91 10.51 -18.61
N ASN A 148 -4.96 11.72 -19.17
CA ASN A 148 -5.56 11.94 -20.48
C ASN A 148 -4.71 11.30 -21.60
N PRO A 149 -5.32 10.74 -22.65
CA PRO A 149 -4.62 10.04 -23.74
C PRO A 149 -4.04 11.02 -24.76
N THR A 150 -3.31 12.01 -24.30
CA THR A 150 -2.68 13.06 -25.13
C THR A 150 -1.16 12.95 -25.14
N GLY A 151 -0.61 11.95 -24.46
CA GLY A 151 0.80 11.65 -24.39
C GLY A 151 1.13 10.49 -23.47
N PRO A 152 2.39 10.01 -23.44
CA PRO A 152 2.85 8.97 -22.53
C PRO A 152 2.66 9.37 -21.06
N ILE A 153 2.59 8.38 -20.17
CA ILE A 153 2.48 8.62 -18.73
C ILE A 153 3.73 9.39 -18.26
N HIS A 154 3.52 10.58 -17.71
CA HIS A 154 4.59 11.38 -17.13
C HIS A 154 4.96 10.93 -15.72
N ILE A 155 6.11 11.36 -15.21
CA ILE A 155 6.66 10.90 -13.92
C ILE A 155 5.71 11.05 -12.73
N GLY A 156 4.86 12.06 -12.69
CA GLY A 156 3.83 12.22 -11.66
C GLY A 156 2.78 11.11 -11.70
N GLY A 157 2.31 10.74 -12.90
CA GLY A 157 1.41 9.60 -13.10
C GLY A 157 2.09 8.26 -12.80
N THR A 158 3.40 8.13 -13.08
CA THR A 158 4.19 6.94 -12.76
C THR A 158 4.24 6.66 -11.26
N ARG A 159 4.33 7.70 -10.43
CA ARG A 159 4.24 7.52 -8.97
C ARG A 159 2.92 6.88 -8.55
N TRP A 160 1.81 7.37 -9.12
CA TRP A 160 0.50 6.81 -8.84
C TRP A 160 0.34 5.38 -9.36
N ALA A 161 0.94 5.04 -10.50
CA ALA A 161 0.94 3.68 -11.00
C ALA A 161 1.61 2.72 -10.00
N ALA A 162 2.79 3.06 -9.47
CA ALA A 162 3.49 2.25 -8.49
C ALA A 162 2.76 2.17 -7.14
N VAL A 163 2.39 3.33 -6.58
CA VAL A 163 1.77 3.41 -5.25
C VAL A 163 0.35 2.84 -5.26
N GLY A 164 -0.44 3.13 -6.30
CA GLY A 164 -1.81 2.64 -6.44
C GLY A 164 -1.88 1.13 -6.57
N ASP A 165 -1.03 0.53 -7.41
CA ASP A 165 -0.95 -0.92 -7.55
C ASP A 165 -0.50 -1.58 -6.24
N ALA A 166 0.54 -1.05 -5.57
CA ALA A 166 1.00 -1.56 -4.29
C ALA A 166 -0.07 -1.43 -3.19
N LEU A 167 -0.80 -0.31 -3.16
CA LEU A 167 -1.92 -0.12 -2.23
C LEU A 167 -3.05 -1.11 -2.49
N GLY A 168 -3.42 -1.32 -3.75
CA GLY A 168 -4.43 -2.30 -4.13
C GLY A 168 -4.06 -3.72 -3.66
N ARG A 169 -2.81 -4.15 -3.92
CA ARG A 169 -2.28 -5.44 -3.44
C ARG A 169 -2.31 -5.53 -1.91
N LEU A 170 -1.86 -4.48 -1.22
CA LEU A 170 -1.83 -4.41 0.24
C LEU A 170 -3.24 -4.53 0.84
N LEU A 171 -4.21 -3.77 0.34
CA LEU A 171 -5.60 -3.83 0.80
C LEU A 171 -6.21 -5.22 0.60
N SER A 172 -5.92 -5.85 -0.54
CA SER A 172 -6.38 -7.22 -0.82
C SER A 172 -5.78 -8.24 0.15
N THR A 173 -4.52 -8.08 0.60
CA THR A 173 -3.95 -8.97 1.63
C THR A 173 -4.64 -8.82 2.98
N GLN A 174 -5.32 -7.71 3.22
CA GLN A 174 -6.07 -7.46 4.45
C GLN A 174 -7.56 -7.81 4.35
N GLY A 175 -8.01 -8.37 3.22
CA GLY A 175 -9.35 -8.91 3.02
C GLY A 175 -10.29 -8.03 2.19
N ALA A 176 -9.84 -6.87 1.71
CA ALA A 176 -10.65 -6.03 0.83
C ALA A 176 -10.84 -6.64 -0.57
N ASP A 177 -12.04 -6.49 -1.11
CA ASP A 177 -12.36 -6.73 -2.53
C ASP A 177 -12.07 -5.44 -3.31
N VAL A 178 -10.85 -5.35 -3.89
CA VAL A 178 -10.35 -4.14 -4.53
C VAL A 178 -10.54 -4.20 -6.03
N THR A 179 -11.28 -3.24 -6.58
CA THR A 179 -11.36 -2.98 -8.02
C THR A 179 -10.50 -1.77 -8.36
N ARG A 180 -9.48 -1.97 -9.20
CA ARG A 180 -8.60 -0.93 -9.72
C ARG A 180 -9.25 -0.30 -10.94
N GLU A 181 -9.44 1.02 -10.91
CA GLU A 181 -10.14 1.73 -11.96
C GLU A 181 -9.30 2.87 -12.53
N TYR A 182 -9.32 2.97 -13.85
CA TYR A 182 -8.72 4.06 -14.61
C TYR A 182 -9.85 4.89 -15.24
N TYR A 183 -9.93 6.18 -14.92
CA TYR A 183 -10.84 7.11 -15.56
C TYR A 183 -10.18 7.73 -16.79
N PHE A 184 -10.86 7.68 -17.89
CA PHE A 184 -10.35 8.02 -19.19
C PHE A 184 -11.13 9.19 -19.79
N ASN A 185 -10.48 10.36 -19.85
CA ASN A 185 -11.06 11.52 -20.50
C ASN A 185 -10.72 11.51 -21.98
N ASP A 186 -11.68 11.14 -22.81
CA ASP A 186 -11.59 11.03 -24.28
C ASP A 186 -12.22 12.23 -25.01
N HIS A 187 -12.61 13.29 -24.30
CA HIS A 187 -13.28 14.45 -24.84
C HIS A 187 -12.65 15.79 -24.42
N GLY A 188 -13.04 16.86 -25.14
CA GLY A 188 -12.72 18.25 -24.77
C GLY A 188 -11.45 18.79 -25.42
N ALA A 189 -11.11 20.02 -25.02
CA ALA A 189 -10.09 20.84 -25.69
C ALA A 189 -8.68 20.24 -25.73
N GLN A 190 -8.33 19.35 -24.81
CA GLN A 190 -7.03 18.66 -24.82
C GLN A 190 -6.96 17.63 -25.93
N ILE A 191 -8.03 16.87 -26.11
CA ILE A 191 -8.14 15.87 -27.16
C ILE A 191 -8.16 16.53 -28.55
N ASP A 192 -8.89 17.66 -28.70
CA ASP A 192 -8.89 18.43 -29.95
C ASP A 192 -7.50 18.98 -30.29
N ARG A 193 -6.75 19.46 -29.28
CA ARG A 193 -5.35 19.90 -29.45
C ARG A 193 -4.44 18.74 -29.89
N PHE A 194 -4.64 17.57 -29.29
CA PHE A 194 -3.89 16.36 -29.66
C PHE A 194 -4.15 15.98 -31.12
N ALA A 195 -5.43 15.93 -31.52
CA ALA A 195 -5.81 15.64 -32.89
C ALA A 195 -5.20 16.63 -33.91
N ARG A 196 -5.24 17.93 -33.61
CA ARG A 196 -4.60 18.96 -34.45
C ARG A 196 -3.09 18.76 -34.57
N SER A 197 -2.44 18.35 -33.48
CA SER A 197 -0.99 18.06 -33.46
C SER A 197 -0.65 16.87 -34.35
N LEU A 198 -1.48 15.82 -34.33
CA LEU A 198 -1.34 14.66 -35.19
C LEU A 198 -1.52 15.01 -36.68
N VAL A 199 -2.54 15.83 -37.02
CA VAL A 199 -2.76 16.33 -38.38
C VAL A 199 -1.56 17.15 -38.88
N ALA A 200 -1.02 18.06 -38.06
CA ALA A 200 0.16 18.84 -38.40
C ALA A 200 1.38 17.95 -38.68
N ALA A 201 1.62 16.96 -37.79
CA ALA A 201 2.71 15.99 -37.99
C ALA A 201 2.55 15.17 -39.28
N ALA A 202 1.33 14.72 -39.58
CA ALA A 202 1.04 14.01 -40.83
C ALA A 202 1.29 14.84 -42.10
N LYS A 203 1.16 16.17 -42.00
CA LYS A 203 1.48 17.12 -43.08
C LYS A 203 2.95 17.50 -43.13
N GLY A 204 3.77 17.09 -42.16
CA GLY A 204 5.15 17.56 -42.01
C GLY A 204 5.26 19.01 -41.54
N GLU A 205 4.20 19.55 -40.93
CA GLU A 205 4.13 20.90 -40.38
C GLU A 205 4.58 20.91 -38.91
N PRO A 206 5.08 22.05 -38.39
CA PRO A 206 5.40 22.17 -36.97
C PRO A 206 4.12 22.03 -36.12
N ALA A 207 4.30 21.57 -34.87
CA ALA A 207 3.18 21.49 -33.93
C ALA A 207 2.52 22.86 -33.74
N PRO A 208 1.17 22.95 -33.60
CA PRO A 208 0.50 24.17 -33.23
C PRO A 208 1.08 24.79 -31.94
N GLU A 209 1.00 26.12 -31.79
CA GLU A 209 1.58 26.85 -30.64
C GLU A 209 1.08 26.30 -29.29
N ASP A 210 -0.20 25.92 -29.21
CA ASP A 210 -0.83 25.29 -28.04
C ASP A 210 -0.86 23.74 -28.12
N GLY A 211 -0.19 23.15 -29.12
CA GLY A 211 -0.25 21.72 -29.43
C GLY A 211 0.76 20.90 -28.66
N TYR A 212 0.69 19.58 -28.90
CA TYR A 212 1.62 18.60 -28.38
C TYR A 212 2.75 18.37 -29.36
N ALA A 213 3.96 18.16 -28.85
CA ALA A 213 5.17 17.90 -29.64
C ALA A 213 5.95 16.72 -29.05
N GLY A 214 6.76 16.08 -29.87
CA GLY A 214 7.59 14.93 -29.48
C GLY A 214 7.57 13.83 -30.53
N THR A 215 8.46 12.86 -30.41
CA THR A 215 8.55 11.73 -31.37
C THR A 215 7.25 10.92 -31.41
N TYR A 216 6.62 10.72 -30.25
CA TYR A 216 5.37 9.95 -30.14
C TYR A 216 4.23 10.54 -31.01
N ILE A 217 4.18 11.87 -31.19
CA ILE A 217 3.19 12.52 -32.08
C ILE A 217 3.40 12.07 -33.53
N ASN A 218 4.67 12.04 -33.97
CA ASN A 218 5.01 11.58 -35.32
C ASN A 218 4.71 10.10 -35.52
N ASP A 219 5.01 9.28 -34.52
CA ASP A 219 4.81 7.84 -34.54
C ASP A 219 3.30 7.51 -34.63
N ILE A 220 2.47 8.17 -33.81
CA ILE A 220 1.02 8.01 -33.85
C ILE A 220 0.43 8.53 -35.16
N ALA A 221 0.88 9.70 -35.64
CA ALA A 221 0.42 10.24 -36.93
C ALA A 221 0.74 9.28 -38.08
N ALA A 222 1.94 8.70 -38.12
CA ALA A 222 2.32 7.68 -39.09
C ALA A 222 1.45 6.42 -38.98
N ALA A 223 1.13 5.98 -37.75
CA ALA A 223 0.26 4.83 -37.52
C ALA A 223 -1.20 5.09 -37.98
N VAL A 224 -1.70 6.33 -37.81
CA VAL A 224 -3.02 6.74 -38.34
C VAL A 224 -3.00 6.68 -39.88
N LEU A 225 -1.96 7.23 -40.52
CA LEU A 225 -1.80 7.15 -41.98
C LEU A 225 -1.73 5.69 -42.51
N ALA A 226 -1.08 4.81 -41.76
CA ALA A 226 -1.02 3.40 -42.09
C ALA A 226 -2.39 2.69 -42.00
N LYS A 227 -3.19 3.03 -40.98
CA LYS A 227 -4.55 2.49 -40.79
C LYS A 227 -5.57 3.09 -41.77
N ARG A 228 -5.42 4.37 -42.15
CA ARG A 228 -6.31 5.14 -43.02
C ARG A 228 -5.51 5.92 -44.08
N PRO A 229 -5.00 5.26 -45.13
CA PRO A 229 -4.15 5.91 -46.15
C PRO A 229 -4.85 7.05 -46.91
N ASP A 230 -6.18 7.03 -46.97
CA ASP A 230 -7.03 8.03 -47.63
C ASP A 230 -7.31 9.26 -46.78
N VAL A 231 -6.96 9.27 -45.49
CA VAL A 231 -7.37 10.31 -44.55
C VAL A 231 -6.97 11.71 -44.99
N MET A 232 -5.80 11.88 -45.60
CA MET A 232 -5.32 13.18 -46.06
C MET A 232 -6.10 13.72 -47.30
N SER A 233 -6.94 12.91 -47.90
CA SER A 233 -7.82 13.31 -49.01
C SER A 233 -9.21 13.75 -48.55
N LEU A 234 -9.53 13.56 -47.28
CA LEU A 234 -10.83 13.95 -46.66
C LEU A 234 -10.93 15.46 -46.48
N PRO A 235 -12.13 16.03 -46.29
CA PRO A 235 -12.31 17.40 -45.80
C PRO A 235 -11.61 17.62 -44.46
N ALA A 236 -11.18 18.85 -44.17
CA ALA A 236 -10.35 19.16 -42.98
C ALA A 236 -10.96 18.71 -41.66
N ASP A 237 -12.29 18.87 -41.52
CA ASP A 237 -13.00 18.46 -40.30
C ASP A 237 -13.03 16.94 -40.16
N GLU A 238 -13.21 16.20 -41.25
CA GLU A 238 -13.19 14.74 -41.26
C GLU A 238 -11.76 14.19 -41.03
N GLN A 239 -10.73 14.91 -41.55
CA GLN A 239 -9.35 14.57 -41.25
C GLN A 239 -9.10 14.64 -39.74
N GLN A 240 -9.44 15.79 -39.11
CA GLN A 240 -9.23 16.00 -37.69
C GLN A 240 -9.99 14.97 -36.84
N GLU A 241 -11.22 14.65 -37.20
CA GLU A 241 -12.03 13.63 -36.50
C GLU A 241 -11.41 12.24 -36.61
N THR A 242 -10.97 11.84 -37.80
CA THR A 242 -10.30 10.55 -38.01
C THR A 242 -9.01 10.45 -37.21
N PHE A 243 -8.20 11.52 -37.19
CA PHE A 243 -6.98 11.57 -36.37
C PHE A 243 -7.30 11.56 -34.87
N ARG A 244 -8.40 12.19 -34.46
CA ARG A 244 -8.89 12.14 -33.08
C ARG A 244 -9.22 10.72 -32.67
N GLU A 245 -10.13 10.05 -33.37
CA GLU A 245 -10.59 8.70 -33.04
C GLU A 245 -9.44 7.68 -33.01
N ILE A 246 -8.71 7.57 -34.10
CA ILE A 246 -7.65 6.57 -34.24
C ILE A 246 -6.45 6.93 -33.36
N GLY A 247 -6.09 8.22 -33.27
CA GLY A 247 -4.95 8.68 -32.49
C GLY A 247 -5.14 8.50 -31.00
N VAL A 248 -6.34 8.79 -30.47
CA VAL A 248 -6.70 8.55 -29.07
C VAL A 248 -6.66 7.07 -28.74
N ASP A 249 -7.22 6.21 -29.58
CA ASP A 249 -7.19 4.75 -29.39
C ASP A 249 -5.75 4.20 -29.37
N LEU A 250 -4.90 4.67 -30.29
CA LEU A 250 -3.49 4.29 -30.34
C LEU A 250 -2.72 4.77 -29.09
N MET A 251 -2.93 6.03 -28.66
CA MET A 251 -2.27 6.56 -27.48
C MET A 251 -2.72 5.83 -26.21
N PHE A 252 -4.00 5.51 -26.11
CA PHE A 252 -4.51 4.77 -24.97
C PHE A 252 -4.00 3.32 -24.95
N THR A 253 -3.86 2.69 -26.11
CA THR A 253 -3.21 1.37 -26.22
C THR A 253 -1.77 1.44 -25.72
N HIS A 254 -1.00 2.44 -26.14
CA HIS A 254 0.37 2.65 -25.66
C HIS A 254 0.42 2.87 -24.12
N ILE A 255 -0.48 3.69 -23.57
CA ILE A 255 -0.58 3.89 -22.11
C ILE A 255 -0.83 2.57 -21.38
N LYS A 256 -1.74 1.74 -21.86
CA LYS A 256 -2.04 0.43 -21.26
C LYS A 256 -0.85 -0.52 -21.32
N GLU A 257 -0.15 -0.56 -22.44
CA GLU A 257 1.06 -1.37 -22.64
C GLU A 257 2.18 -0.93 -21.71
N SER A 258 2.48 0.36 -21.63
CA SER A 258 3.51 0.91 -20.72
C SER A 258 3.20 0.61 -19.24
N LEU A 259 1.92 0.73 -18.84
CA LEU A 259 1.48 0.40 -17.48
C LEU A 259 1.57 -1.10 -17.20
N HIS A 260 1.20 -1.94 -18.15
CA HIS A 260 1.30 -3.39 -18.03
C HIS A 260 2.77 -3.84 -17.88
N GLU A 261 3.66 -3.33 -18.72
CA GLU A 261 5.11 -3.59 -18.63
C GLU A 261 5.71 -3.09 -17.30
N PHE A 262 5.14 -2.03 -16.75
CA PHE A 262 5.47 -1.52 -15.41
C PHE A 262 4.90 -2.38 -14.27
N GLY A 263 4.08 -3.39 -14.58
CA GLY A 263 3.43 -4.26 -13.60
C GLY A 263 2.20 -3.65 -12.92
N THR A 264 1.53 -2.70 -13.61
CA THR A 264 0.31 -2.03 -13.15
C THR A 264 -0.81 -2.28 -14.13
N ASP A 265 -1.81 -3.04 -13.70
CA ASP A 265 -3.01 -3.37 -14.48
C ASP A 265 -4.27 -2.83 -13.81
N PHE A 266 -5.31 -2.58 -14.60
CA PHE A 266 -6.60 -2.10 -14.15
C PHE A 266 -7.70 -3.10 -14.48
N ASP A 267 -8.66 -3.23 -13.56
CA ASP A 267 -9.82 -4.10 -13.72
C ASP A 267 -10.92 -3.42 -14.57
N VAL A 268 -11.00 -2.08 -14.47
CA VAL A 268 -12.01 -1.26 -15.13
C VAL A 268 -11.38 -0.03 -15.78
N TYR A 269 -11.78 0.25 -17.01
CA TYR A 269 -11.50 1.49 -17.71
C TYR A 269 -12.83 2.21 -17.97
N THR A 270 -13.03 3.36 -17.34
CA THR A 270 -14.24 4.15 -17.48
C THR A 270 -14.01 5.34 -18.40
N HIS A 271 -14.77 5.42 -19.49
CA HIS A 271 -14.74 6.50 -20.44
C HIS A 271 -15.68 7.64 -20.01
N GLU A 272 -15.21 8.88 -19.99
CA GLU A 272 -16.01 10.06 -19.62
C GLU A 272 -17.26 10.20 -20.50
N ASP A 273 -17.13 9.98 -21.81
CA ASP A 273 -18.24 10.02 -22.75
C ASP A 273 -19.39 9.08 -22.35
N SER A 274 -19.05 7.91 -21.77
CA SER A 274 -20.05 6.95 -21.32
C SER A 274 -20.97 7.51 -20.23
N MET A 275 -20.49 8.44 -19.39
CA MET A 275 -21.31 9.07 -18.35
C MET A 275 -22.40 9.96 -18.95
N HIS A 276 -22.09 10.62 -20.08
CA HIS A 276 -23.03 11.50 -20.79
C HIS A 276 -23.99 10.72 -21.67
N THR A 277 -23.47 9.80 -22.48
CA THR A 277 -24.26 9.05 -23.50
C THR A 277 -25.18 8.01 -22.89
N SER A 278 -24.86 7.45 -21.71
CA SER A 278 -25.68 6.43 -21.01
C SER A 278 -26.80 7.04 -20.16
N GLY A 279 -26.93 8.37 -20.06
CA GLY A 279 -27.93 9.04 -19.23
C GLY A 279 -27.60 9.06 -17.72
N ARG A 280 -26.37 8.72 -17.31
CA ARG A 280 -25.95 8.72 -15.89
C ARG A 280 -25.89 10.10 -15.30
N VAL A 281 -25.52 11.11 -16.10
CA VAL A 281 -25.59 12.53 -15.68
C VAL A 281 -27.04 12.91 -15.34
N ASP A 282 -28.01 12.53 -16.17
CA ASP A 282 -29.42 12.81 -15.88
C ASP A 282 -29.92 12.11 -14.62
N GLN A 283 -29.46 10.88 -14.37
CA GLN A 283 -29.78 10.14 -13.14
C GLN A 283 -29.21 10.85 -11.90
N ALA A 284 -27.96 11.33 -11.95
CA ALA A 284 -27.36 12.09 -10.86
C ALA A 284 -28.13 13.41 -10.59
N ILE A 285 -28.49 14.14 -11.63
CA ILE A 285 -29.31 15.36 -11.51
C ILE A 285 -30.69 15.03 -10.92
N ALA A 286 -31.34 13.96 -11.37
CA ALA A 286 -32.62 13.52 -10.82
C ALA A 286 -32.49 13.19 -9.32
N LYS A 287 -31.43 12.51 -8.93
CA LYS A 287 -31.14 12.19 -7.53
C LYS A 287 -30.95 13.45 -6.67
N LEU A 288 -30.23 14.45 -7.17
CA LEU A 288 -30.07 15.74 -6.50
C LEU A 288 -31.40 16.52 -6.34
N ARG A 289 -32.33 16.36 -7.29
CA ARG A 289 -33.70 16.93 -7.16
C ARG A 289 -34.48 16.22 -6.06
N GLU A 290 -34.38 14.90 -5.97
CA GLU A 290 -35.04 14.13 -4.91
C GLU A 290 -34.52 14.50 -3.52
N THR A 291 -33.22 14.75 -3.36
CA THR A 291 -32.63 15.16 -2.09
C THR A 291 -32.86 16.62 -1.76
N GLY A 292 -33.35 17.45 -2.72
CA GLY A 292 -33.62 18.86 -2.54
C GLY A 292 -32.37 19.76 -2.49
N ASN A 293 -31.22 19.23 -2.88
CA ASN A 293 -29.90 19.88 -2.73
C ASN A 293 -29.53 20.77 -3.94
N ILE A 294 -30.46 21.02 -4.87
CA ILE A 294 -30.25 21.92 -6.00
C ILE A 294 -31.26 23.09 -5.99
N TYR A 295 -30.92 24.17 -6.66
CA TYR A 295 -31.78 25.35 -6.85
C TYR A 295 -31.51 26.02 -8.20
N GLU A 296 -32.48 26.78 -8.68
CA GLU A 296 -32.37 27.55 -9.93
C GLU A 296 -31.93 28.98 -9.63
N LYS A 297 -30.93 29.48 -10.37
CA LYS A 297 -30.46 30.85 -10.31
C LYS A 297 -29.82 31.25 -11.65
N ASP A 298 -30.22 32.42 -12.15
CA ASP A 298 -29.70 33.02 -13.40
C ASP A 298 -29.83 32.09 -14.62
N GLY A 299 -30.90 31.30 -14.67
CA GLY A 299 -31.17 30.33 -15.74
C GLY A 299 -30.31 29.05 -15.66
N ALA A 300 -29.52 28.86 -14.62
CA ALA A 300 -28.68 27.69 -14.38
C ALA A 300 -29.15 26.92 -13.13
N THR A 301 -28.93 25.62 -13.11
CA THR A 301 -29.18 24.78 -11.94
C THR A 301 -27.89 24.67 -11.10
N TRP A 302 -28.02 25.00 -9.83
CA TRP A 302 -26.92 25.05 -8.86
C TRP A 302 -27.04 23.97 -7.79
N LEU A 303 -25.93 23.39 -7.37
CA LEU A 303 -25.80 22.47 -6.26
C LEU A 303 -25.34 23.22 -5.01
N ARG A 304 -26.00 22.96 -3.86
CA ARG A 304 -25.72 23.59 -2.55
C ARG A 304 -24.50 22.97 -1.88
N THR A 305 -23.35 22.95 -2.56
CA THR A 305 -22.13 22.31 -2.03
C THR A 305 -21.58 22.98 -0.78
N THR A 306 -21.89 24.28 -0.56
CA THR A 306 -21.50 25.00 0.67
C THR A 306 -22.17 24.45 1.92
N GLU A 307 -23.36 23.87 1.83
CA GLU A 307 -24.05 23.24 2.96
C GLU A 307 -23.32 21.96 3.40
N PHE A 308 -22.44 21.41 2.56
CA PHE A 308 -21.67 20.19 2.78
C PHE A 308 -20.16 20.43 2.86
N GLY A 309 -19.71 21.69 3.05
CA GLY A 309 -18.32 22.01 3.34
C GLY A 309 -17.43 22.36 2.14
N ASP A 310 -17.99 22.55 0.93
CA ASP A 310 -17.27 23.13 -0.21
C ASP A 310 -17.13 24.66 -0.05
N ASP A 311 -16.21 25.28 -0.78
CA ASP A 311 -15.92 26.73 -0.72
C ASP A 311 -17.01 27.58 -1.37
N LYS A 312 -17.77 27.03 -2.32
CA LYS A 312 -18.87 27.70 -3.02
C LYS A 312 -19.85 26.73 -3.65
N ASP A 313 -21.09 27.16 -3.88
CA ASP A 313 -22.05 26.38 -4.65
C ASP A 313 -21.60 26.22 -6.10
N ARG A 314 -21.97 25.08 -6.71
CA ARG A 314 -21.51 24.68 -8.03
C ARG A 314 -22.67 24.62 -9.04
N VAL A 315 -22.42 25.13 -10.25
CA VAL A 315 -23.33 24.94 -11.37
C VAL A 315 -23.27 23.48 -11.83
N VAL A 316 -24.40 22.79 -11.88
CA VAL A 316 -24.53 21.41 -12.41
C VAL A 316 -25.13 21.40 -13.81
N ILE A 317 -26.05 22.35 -14.11
CA ILE A 317 -26.55 22.59 -15.47
C ILE A 317 -26.36 24.08 -15.77
N LYS A 318 -25.70 24.39 -16.86
CA LYS A 318 -25.47 25.77 -17.32
C LYS A 318 -26.76 26.40 -17.85
N SER A 319 -26.76 27.73 -18.02
CA SER A 319 -27.89 28.47 -18.59
C SER A 319 -28.22 28.12 -20.04
N ASP A 320 -27.29 27.48 -20.76
CA ASP A 320 -27.50 26.95 -22.09
C ASP A 320 -28.13 25.54 -22.12
N GLY A 321 -28.43 24.98 -20.94
CA GLY A 321 -28.98 23.63 -20.75
C GLY A 321 -27.96 22.51 -20.75
N ASN A 322 -26.67 22.80 -20.97
CA ASN A 322 -25.60 21.79 -20.97
C ASN A 322 -25.12 21.47 -19.54
N ALA A 323 -24.72 20.22 -19.33
CA ALA A 323 -24.08 19.79 -18.08
C ALA A 323 -22.76 20.54 -17.84
N ALA A 324 -22.48 20.90 -16.59
CA ALA A 324 -21.19 21.42 -16.17
C ALA A 324 -20.27 20.27 -15.76
N TYR A 325 -18.97 20.50 -15.66
CA TYR A 325 -17.98 19.44 -15.34
C TYR A 325 -18.30 18.65 -14.07
N ILE A 326 -18.79 19.32 -13.02
CA ILE A 326 -19.16 18.63 -11.78
C ILE A 326 -20.30 17.61 -11.96
N ALA A 327 -21.14 17.77 -12.98
CA ALA A 327 -22.21 16.82 -13.26
C ALA A 327 -21.65 15.45 -13.70
N GLY A 328 -20.52 15.43 -14.41
CA GLY A 328 -19.77 14.22 -14.73
C GLY A 328 -19.21 13.55 -13.46
N ASP A 329 -18.59 14.34 -12.57
CA ASP A 329 -18.04 13.84 -11.31
C ASP A 329 -19.14 13.22 -10.42
N LEU A 330 -20.30 13.87 -10.33
CA LEU A 330 -21.47 13.38 -9.60
C LEU A 330 -22.01 12.07 -10.19
N ALA A 331 -22.12 11.99 -11.50
CA ALA A 331 -22.58 10.80 -12.20
C ALA A 331 -21.62 9.63 -11.99
N TYR A 332 -20.34 9.89 -12.05
CA TYR A 332 -19.30 8.90 -11.88
C TYR A 332 -19.22 8.37 -10.44
N TYR A 333 -19.31 9.25 -9.44
CA TYR A 333 -19.43 8.81 -8.05
C TYR A 333 -20.69 7.96 -7.83
N LEU A 334 -21.85 8.41 -8.32
CA LEU A 334 -23.10 7.66 -8.21
C LEU A 334 -22.99 6.28 -8.87
N ASP A 335 -22.36 6.19 -10.04
CA ASP A 335 -22.09 4.92 -10.71
C ASP A 335 -21.26 3.96 -9.85
N LYS A 336 -20.18 4.43 -9.23
CA LYS A 336 -19.38 3.62 -8.31
C LYS A 336 -20.22 3.07 -7.17
N ARG A 337 -21.06 3.91 -6.55
CA ARG A 337 -21.95 3.48 -5.46
C ARG A 337 -23.02 2.49 -5.93
N GLN A 338 -23.57 2.65 -7.12
CA GLN A 338 -24.53 1.71 -7.71
C GLN A 338 -23.90 0.35 -8.05
N ARG A 339 -22.61 0.32 -8.37
CA ARG A 339 -21.83 -0.92 -8.51
C ARG A 339 -21.55 -1.61 -7.16
N GLY A 340 -21.92 -1.00 -6.04
CA GLY A 340 -21.88 -1.59 -4.70
C GLY A 340 -20.53 -1.48 -4.00
N PHE A 341 -19.71 -0.47 -4.33
CA PHE A 341 -18.49 -0.19 -3.59
C PHE A 341 -18.80 0.50 -2.25
N ASP A 342 -18.21 0.00 -1.19
CA ASP A 342 -18.35 0.55 0.17
C ASP A 342 -17.51 1.82 0.32
N LEU A 343 -16.32 1.84 -0.30
CA LEU A 343 -15.36 2.95 -0.27
C LEU A 343 -14.85 3.24 -1.67
N CYS A 344 -14.77 4.53 -2.01
CA CYS A 344 -14.19 5.04 -3.25
C CYS A 344 -12.93 5.86 -2.91
N ILE A 345 -11.76 5.34 -3.26
CA ILE A 345 -10.46 5.99 -3.05
C ILE A 345 -10.01 6.61 -4.37
N TYR A 346 -9.74 7.93 -4.35
CA TYR A 346 -9.22 8.69 -5.48
C TYR A 346 -7.79 9.13 -5.20
N MET A 347 -6.86 8.85 -6.11
CA MET A 347 -5.46 9.25 -6.00
C MET A 347 -5.16 10.39 -6.97
N LEU A 348 -4.96 11.59 -6.44
CA LEU A 348 -4.87 12.84 -7.22
C LEU A 348 -3.53 13.56 -7.00
N GLY A 349 -3.11 14.37 -7.96
CA GLY A 349 -1.95 15.24 -7.84
C GLY A 349 -2.17 16.41 -6.86
N ALA A 350 -1.09 17.04 -6.40
CA ALA A 350 -1.12 18.12 -5.41
C ALA A 350 -1.91 19.36 -5.87
N ASP A 351 -2.07 19.56 -7.17
CA ASP A 351 -2.86 20.62 -7.80
C ASP A 351 -4.39 20.45 -7.59
N HIS A 352 -4.84 19.25 -7.19
CA HIS A 352 -6.24 18.91 -6.96
C HIS A 352 -6.70 19.04 -5.49
N HIS A 353 -5.97 19.73 -4.62
CA HIS A 353 -6.29 19.82 -3.18
C HIS A 353 -7.72 20.35 -2.91
N GLY A 354 -8.22 21.29 -3.72
CA GLY A 354 -9.59 21.79 -3.64
C GLY A 354 -10.68 20.78 -4.04
N TYR A 355 -10.30 19.65 -4.63
CA TYR A 355 -11.25 18.62 -5.05
C TYR A 355 -11.77 17.77 -3.88
N ILE A 356 -11.03 17.66 -2.77
CA ILE A 356 -11.41 16.84 -1.62
C ILE A 356 -12.77 17.25 -1.05
N ALA A 357 -12.90 18.52 -0.69
CA ALA A 357 -14.15 19.06 -0.14
C ALA A 357 -15.30 18.92 -1.14
N ARG A 358 -15.02 19.16 -2.43
CA ARG A 358 -16.00 19.05 -3.51
C ARG A 358 -16.54 17.64 -3.68
N LEU A 359 -15.68 16.60 -3.72
CA LEU A 359 -16.11 15.21 -3.87
C LEU A 359 -16.90 14.73 -2.65
N LYS A 360 -16.47 15.10 -1.44
CA LYS A 360 -17.22 14.79 -0.21
C LYS A 360 -18.57 15.49 -0.16
N ALA A 361 -18.62 16.77 -0.55
CA ALA A 361 -19.86 17.52 -0.67
C ALA A 361 -20.79 16.92 -1.73
N ALA A 362 -20.26 16.44 -2.85
CA ALA A 362 -21.02 15.74 -3.88
C ALA A 362 -21.67 14.47 -3.35
N ALA A 363 -20.93 13.63 -2.62
CA ALA A 363 -21.47 12.43 -1.98
C ALA A 363 -22.60 12.76 -1.00
N ALA A 364 -22.37 13.72 -0.09
CA ALA A 364 -23.37 14.16 0.88
C ALA A 364 -24.64 14.74 0.22
N ALA A 365 -24.46 15.53 -0.84
CA ALA A 365 -25.59 16.10 -1.58
C ALA A 365 -26.44 15.04 -2.30
N LEU A 366 -25.84 13.94 -2.73
CA LEU A 366 -26.54 12.78 -3.28
C LEU A 366 -27.25 11.94 -2.20
N GLY A 367 -27.10 12.31 -0.93
CA GLY A 367 -27.71 11.62 0.21
C GLY A 367 -26.88 10.43 0.74
N ASP A 368 -25.60 10.38 0.42
CA ASP A 368 -24.67 9.33 0.86
C ASP A 368 -23.76 9.85 1.99
N ASN A 369 -23.08 8.93 2.68
CA ASN A 369 -22.08 9.27 3.69
C ASN A 369 -20.81 9.82 3.02
N PRO A 370 -20.33 11.03 3.32
CA PRO A 370 -19.10 11.58 2.76
C PRO A 370 -17.85 10.78 3.10
N ASP A 371 -17.88 9.92 4.11
CA ASP A 371 -16.76 9.05 4.47
C ASP A 371 -16.58 7.86 3.51
N THR A 372 -17.54 7.61 2.62
CA THR A 372 -17.38 6.67 1.49
C THR A 372 -16.45 7.21 0.40
N VAL A 373 -16.00 8.46 0.52
CA VAL A 373 -15.02 9.10 -0.35
C VAL A 373 -13.73 9.36 0.40
N GLU A 374 -12.65 8.76 -0.06
CA GLU A 374 -11.29 9.02 0.42
C GLU A 374 -10.45 9.59 -0.74
N VAL A 375 -9.68 10.63 -0.48
CA VAL A 375 -8.80 11.24 -1.48
C VAL A 375 -7.38 11.27 -0.98
N LEU A 376 -6.48 10.64 -1.72
CA LEU A 376 -5.05 10.64 -1.45
C LEU A 376 -4.37 11.65 -2.38
N ILE A 377 -3.62 12.59 -1.81
CA ILE A 377 -2.91 13.64 -2.56
C ILE A 377 -1.42 13.32 -2.60
N GLY A 378 -0.87 13.20 -3.81
CA GLY A 378 0.56 12.92 -4.00
C GLY A 378 1.38 14.14 -4.34
N GLN A 379 2.57 14.21 -3.74
CA GLN A 379 3.54 15.27 -3.96
C GLN A 379 4.43 14.98 -5.19
N MET A 380 5.17 16.01 -5.61
CA MET A 380 6.03 16.02 -6.79
C MET A 380 7.13 14.95 -6.75
N VAL A 381 7.48 14.45 -7.93
CA VAL A 381 8.62 13.57 -8.16
C VAL A 381 9.60 14.29 -9.07
N ASN A 382 10.85 14.36 -8.65
CA ASN A 382 11.95 14.88 -9.46
C ASN A 382 12.94 13.75 -9.77
N LEU A 383 13.55 13.80 -10.95
CA LEU A 383 14.70 12.94 -11.26
C LEU A 383 15.98 13.77 -11.17
N VAL A 384 17.00 13.20 -10.53
CA VAL A 384 18.31 13.80 -10.42
C VAL A 384 19.38 12.86 -10.97
N ARG A 385 20.44 13.43 -11.53
CA ARG A 385 21.66 12.72 -11.95
C ARG A 385 22.85 13.57 -11.59
N ASP A 386 23.80 13.01 -10.87
CA ASP A 386 25.00 13.73 -10.37
C ASP A 386 24.63 15.03 -9.61
N GLY A 387 23.54 14.97 -8.81
CA GLY A 387 23.02 16.09 -8.03
C GLY A 387 22.34 17.19 -8.86
N GLN A 388 22.14 17.00 -10.17
CA GLN A 388 21.46 17.95 -11.05
C GLN A 388 20.10 17.42 -11.51
N PRO A 389 19.05 18.28 -11.52
CA PRO A 389 17.74 17.89 -12.02
C PRO A 389 17.77 17.46 -13.48
N VAL A 390 17.18 16.32 -13.79
CA VAL A 390 16.90 15.87 -15.16
C VAL A 390 15.59 16.51 -15.61
N ARG A 391 15.62 17.43 -16.56
CA ARG A 391 14.47 18.28 -16.92
C ARG A 391 13.73 17.89 -18.20
N MET A 392 14.29 17.00 -19.04
CA MET A 392 13.68 16.71 -20.35
C MET A 392 13.82 15.24 -20.72
N SER A 393 12.71 14.69 -21.24
CA SER A 393 12.70 13.39 -21.90
C SER A 393 13.30 13.51 -23.31
N LYS A 394 14.11 12.54 -23.70
CA LYS A 394 14.64 12.44 -25.07
C LYS A 394 13.52 12.13 -26.08
N ARG A 395 12.47 11.41 -25.66
CA ARG A 395 11.35 10.94 -26.52
C ARG A 395 10.20 11.92 -26.58
N ALA A 396 9.78 12.47 -25.43
CA ALA A 396 8.62 13.36 -25.33
C ALA A 396 8.94 14.85 -25.48
N GLY A 397 10.23 15.23 -25.46
CA GLY A 397 10.71 16.60 -25.71
C GLY A 397 10.50 17.61 -24.57
N THR A 398 9.55 17.39 -23.65
CA THR A 398 9.19 18.37 -22.61
C THR A 398 9.06 17.80 -21.21
N VAL A 399 8.71 16.54 -21.04
CA VAL A 399 8.49 15.88 -19.74
C VAL A 399 9.15 14.51 -19.71
N ILE A 400 9.53 14.06 -18.51
CA ILE A 400 10.06 12.72 -18.28
C ILE A 400 8.87 11.76 -18.16
N THR A 401 8.95 10.63 -18.86
CA THR A 401 7.90 9.63 -18.92
C THR A 401 8.20 8.42 -18.04
N LEU A 402 7.19 7.55 -17.84
CA LEU A 402 7.34 6.23 -17.25
C LEU A 402 8.40 5.41 -17.98
N ASP A 403 8.36 5.38 -19.31
CA ASP A 403 9.27 4.61 -20.15
C ASP A 403 10.72 5.09 -19.98
N ASP A 404 10.95 6.42 -19.89
CA ASP A 404 12.27 6.99 -19.63
C ASP A 404 12.84 6.55 -18.27
N LEU A 405 11.99 6.48 -17.23
CA LEU A 405 12.42 6.04 -15.91
C LEU A 405 12.76 4.54 -15.92
N VAL A 406 11.90 3.71 -16.52
CA VAL A 406 12.12 2.25 -16.62
C VAL A 406 13.37 1.95 -17.45
N GLU A 407 13.60 2.66 -18.55
CA GLU A 407 14.83 2.52 -19.35
C GLU A 407 16.09 2.89 -18.53
N ALA A 408 15.99 3.87 -17.65
CA ALA A 408 17.13 4.35 -16.87
C ALA A 408 17.50 3.44 -15.70
N ILE A 409 16.54 2.87 -14.97
CA ILE A 409 16.81 2.15 -13.70
C ILE A 409 16.12 0.77 -13.59
N GLY A 410 15.33 0.37 -14.57
CA GLY A 410 14.55 -0.88 -14.56
C GLY A 410 13.25 -0.78 -13.75
N VAL A 411 12.34 -1.74 -13.98
CA VAL A 411 11.00 -1.74 -13.38
C VAL A 411 11.05 -1.83 -11.85
N ASP A 412 11.80 -2.78 -11.30
CA ASP A 412 11.87 -3.01 -9.85
C ASP A 412 12.39 -1.80 -9.08
N ALA A 413 13.48 -1.18 -9.56
CA ALA A 413 14.05 0.01 -8.94
C ALA A 413 13.13 1.22 -9.09
N ALA A 414 12.46 1.37 -10.24
CA ALA A 414 11.50 2.43 -10.46
C ALA A 414 10.31 2.31 -9.51
N ARG A 415 9.69 1.13 -9.42
CA ARG A 415 8.58 0.89 -8.48
C ARG A 415 8.99 1.14 -7.04
N TYR A 416 10.08 0.52 -6.60
CA TYR A 416 10.54 0.63 -5.22
C TYR A 416 10.87 2.09 -4.83
N SER A 417 11.57 2.83 -5.68
CA SER A 417 11.93 4.23 -5.43
C SER A 417 10.70 5.14 -5.27
N LEU A 418 9.66 4.90 -6.07
CA LEU A 418 8.41 5.66 -6.05
C LEU A 418 7.53 5.34 -4.83
N ILE A 419 7.59 4.10 -4.32
CA ILE A 419 6.79 3.63 -3.17
C ILE A 419 7.47 3.94 -1.84
N ARG A 420 8.80 3.96 -1.78
CA ARG A 420 9.62 3.97 -0.54
C ARG A 420 9.33 5.13 0.41
N SER A 421 8.78 6.22 -0.09
CA SER A 421 8.47 7.43 0.68
C SER A 421 6.98 7.69 0.73
N SER A 422 6.50 8.30 1.83
CA SER A 422 5.11 8.74 1.94
C SER A 422 4.71 9.61 0.75
N VAL A 423 3.48 9.44 0.27
CA VAL A 423 2.93 10.24 -0.84
C VAL A 423 2.89 11.73 -0.53
N ASP A 424 2.78 12.10 0.75
CA ASP A 424 2.77 13.49 1.21
C ASP A 424 4.13 14.20 1.10
N THR A 425 5.18 13.46 0.75
CA THR A 425 6.55 13.98 0.67
C THR A 425 6.99 14.07 -0.79
N PRO A 426 7.50 15.22 -1.25
CA PRO A 426 8.21 15.30 -2.53
C PRO A 426 9.44 14.38 -2.51
N ILE A 427 9.73 13.75 -3.63
CA ILE A 427 10.88 12.84 -3.72
C ILE A 427 11.80 13.22 -4.87
N ASP A 428 13.10 13.05 -4.63
CA ASP A 428 14.15 13.12 -5.64
C ASP A 428 14.67 11.70 -5.90
N ILE A 429 14.57 11.21 -7.13
CA ILE A 429 15.06 9.90 -7.54
C ILE A 429 16.43 10.09 -8.19
N ASP A 430 17.48 9.65 -7.50
CA ASP A 430 18.84 9.65 -8.04
C ASP A 430 19.06 8.45 -8.96
N LEU A 431 19.11 8.71 -10.26
CA LEU A 431 19.26 7.67 -11.28
C LEU A 431 20.54 6.85 -11.12
N ALA A 432 21.63 7.45 -10.64
CA ALA A 432 22.91 6.75 -10.44
C ALA A 432 22.79 5.76 -9.26
N LEU A 433 22.19 6.18 -8.14
CA LEU A 433 21.93 5.32 -6.99
C LEU A 433 21.04 4.15 -7.37
N TRP A 434 19.88 4.43 -7.98
CA TRP A 434 18.85 3.43 -8.24
C TRP A 434 19.20 2.46 -9.39
N SER A 435 20.15 2.80 -10.26
CA SER A 435 20.71 1.86 -11.26
C SER A 435 21.89 1.03 -10.74
N SER A 436 22.42 1.34 -9.54
CA SER A 436 23.60 0.67 -9.02
C SER A 436 23.31 -0.72 -8.46
N ALA A 437 24.19 -1.68 -8.72
CA ALA A 437 24.21 -3.01 -8.11
C ALA A 437 25.03 -2.97 -6.80
N SER A 438 24.58 -2.22 -5.81
CA SER A 438 25.28 -2.02 -4.54
C SER A 438 24.32 -2.02 -3.35
N ASN A 439 24.86 -2.26 -2.14
CA ASN A 439 24.07 -2.23 -0.91
C ASN A 439 23.52 -0.84 -0.55
N GLU A 440 23.97 0.21 -1.21
CA GLU A 440 23.41 1.56 -1.06
C GLU A 440 22.07 1.71 -1.78
N ASN A 441 21.82 0.90 -2.81
CA ASN A 441 20.54 0.83 -3.51
C ASN A 441 19.55 -0.02 -2.69
N PRO A 442 18.48 0.58 -2.14
CA PRO A 442 17.59 -0.13 -1.22
C PRO A 442 16.91 -1.37 -1.82
N VAL A 443 16.45 -1.30 -3.07
CA VAL A 443 15.82 -2.48 -3.70
C VAL A 443 16.83 -3.58 -3.95
N TYR A 444 18.03 -3.24 -4.41
CA TYR A 444 19.12 -4.21 -4.59
C TYR A 444 19.46 -4.90 -3.28
N TYR A 445 19.54 -4.14 -2.18
CA TYR A 445 19.86 -4.67 -0.86
C TYR A 445 18.84 -5.72 -0.39
N VAL A 446 17.55 -5.47 -0.57
CA VAL A 446 16.47 -6.41 -0.21
C VAL A 446 16.47 -7.63 -1.14
N GLN A 447 16.58 -7.40 -2.45
CA GLN A 447 16.63 -8.49 -3.44
C GLN A 447 17.88 -9.37 -3.26
N TYR A 448 19.02 -8.77 -2.93
CA TYR A 448 20.23 -9.51 -2.61
C TYR A 448 20.09 -10.41 -1.39
N ALA A 449 19.39 -9.95 -0.34
CA ALA A 449 19.08 -10.81 0.81
C ALA A 449 18.25 -12.03 0.37
N HIS A 450 17.23 -11.85 -0.47
CA HIS A 450 16.42 -12.95 -1.01
C HIS A 450 17.26 -13.93 -1.86
N ALA A 451 18.07 -13.41 -2.79
CA ALA A 451 18.93 -14.23 -3.65
C ALA A 451 19.97 -15.02 -2.84
N ARG A 452 20.54 -14.41 -1.80
CA ARG A 452 21.49 -15.06 -0.88
C ARG A 452 20.83 -16.18 -0.08
N LEU A 453 19.61 -15.97 0.42
CA LEU A 453 18.80 -16.99 1.09
C LEU A 453 18.48 -18.15 0.13
N SER A 454 18.11 -17.85 -1.11
CA SER A 454 17.84 -18.86 -2.13
C SER A 454 19.10 -19.68 -2.50
N ALA A 455 20.27 -19.02 -2.53
CA ALA A 455 21.54 -19.73 -2.72
C ALA A 455 21.88 -20.63 -1.52
N LEU A 456 21.59 -20.17 -0.30
CA LEU A 456 21.79 -20.94 0.92
C LEU A 456 20.93 -22.22 0.92
N SER A 457 19.67 -22.13 0.50
CA SER A 457 18.77 -23.28 0.38
C SER A 457 19.30 -24.32 -0.62
N ARG A 458 19.80 -23.87 -1.77
CA ARG A 458 20.43 -24.78 -2.74
C ARG A 458 21.67 -25.48 -2.17
N ASN A 459 22.56 -24.73 -1.53
CA ASN A 459 23.77 -25.29 -0.90
C ASN A 459 23.42 -26.25 0.25
N ALA A 460 22.37 -26.00 1.01
CA ALA A 460 21.88 -26.89 2.04
C ALA A 460 21.44 -28.23 1.46
N ALA A 461 20.68 -28.20 0.35
CA ALA A 461 20.26 -29.42 -0.34
C ALA A 461 21.46 -30.26 -0.83
N ASP A 462 22.50 -29.61 -1.38
CA ASP A 462 23.73 -30.28 -1.81
C ASP A 462 24.48 -30.94 -0.65
N LEU A 463 24.38 -30.40 0.57
CA LEU A 463 24.98 -30.94 1.80
C LEU A 463 24.04 -31.90 2.57
N GLY A 464 22.83 -32.16 2.06
CA GLY A 464 21.84 -33.02 2.71
C GLY A 464 21.23 -32.42 3.99
N VAL A 465 21.28 -31.08 4.15
CA VAL A 465 20.64 -30.38 5.24
C VAL A 465 19.21 -30.03 4.81
N ALA A 466 18.23 -30.48 5.58
CA ALA A 466 16.81 -30.09 5.40
C ALA A 466 16.38 -29.09 6.49
N ALA A 467 15.52 -28.15 6.12
CA ALA A 467 14.88 -27.28 7.11
C ALA A 467 13.95 -28.10 7.99
N ASP A 468 14.03 -27.92 9.32
CA ASP A 468 13.20 -28.62 10.28
C ASP A 468 12.75 -27.66 11.39
N THR A 469 11.48 -27.74 11.75
CA THR A 469 10.86 -26.95 12.83
C THR A 469 10.79 -27.68 14.16
N ALA A 470 11.25 -28.93 14.24
CA ALA A 470 11.19 -29.74 15.47
C ALA A 470 12.12 -29.22 16.58
N HIS A 471 13.20 -28.53 16.22
CA HIS A 471 14.26 -28.11 17.14
C HIS A 471 14.50 -26.60 17.14
N LEU A 472 13.43 -25.80 16.96
CA LEU A 472 13.51 -24.32 16.96
C LEU A 472 13.87 -23.75 18.35
N ASP A 473 13.71 -24.52 19.42
CA ASP A 473 14.19 -24.22 20.78
C ASP A 473 15.72 -24.09 20.87
N LEU A 474 16.46 -24.66 19.92
CA LEU A 474 17.90 -24.47 19.79
C LEU A 474 18.33 -23.09 19.31
N LEU A 475 17.40 -22.27 18.79
CA LEU A 475 17.65 -20.90 18.31
C LEU A 475 17.73 -19.94 19.50
N THR A 476 18.84 -19.96 20.21
CA THR A 476 19.05 -19.20 21.47
C THR A 476 19.97 -17.99 21.32
N HIS A 477 20.63 -17.83 20.16
CA HIS A 477 21.51 -16.70 19.92
C HIS A 477 20.70 -15.40 19.76
N GLU A 478 21.20 -14.29 20.29
CA GLU A 478 20.54 -12.98 20.25
C GLU A 478 20.07 -12.59 18.84
N LYS A 479 20.90 -12.80 17.82
CA LYS A 479 20.59 -12.44 16.44
C LYS A 479 19.51 -13.34 15.82
N GLU A 480 19.40 -14.59 16.26
CA GLU A 480 18.29 -15.48 15.90
C GLU A 480 16.97 -14.92 16.46
N GLY A 481 16.96 -14.58 17.75
CA GLY A 481 15.78 -13.99 18.39
C GLY A 481 15.35 -12.65 17.76
N VAL A 482 16.30 -11.78 17.39
CA VAL A 482 15.99 -10.51 16.68
C VAL A 482 15.31 -10.79 15.34
N LEU A 483 15.87 -11.72 14.55
CA LEU A 483 15.32 -12.06 13.22
C LEU A 483 13.92 -12.68 13.35
N ILE A 484 13.72 -13.63 14.28
CA ILE A 484 12.41 -14.26 14.52
C ILE A 484 11.36 -13.21 14.90
N ARG A 485 11.68 -12.33 15.85
CA ARG A 485 10.74 -11.26 16.27
C ARG A 485 10.39 -10.32 15.13
N ASN A 486 11.35 -10.02 14.24
CA ASN A 486 11.09 -9.18 13.08
C ASN A 486 10.13 -9.89 12.09
N LEU A 487 10.26 -11.21 11.89
CA LEU A 487 9.27 -11.98 11.12
C LEU A 487 7.86 -11.88 11.72
N GLY A 488 7.73 -11.91 13.05
CA GLY A 488 6.46 -11.77 13.77
C GLY A 488 5.80 -10.40 13.64
N GLU A 489 6.56 -9.36 13.28
CA GLU A 489 6.01 -8.00 13.06
C GLU A 489 5.32 -7.84 11.70
N PHE A 490 5.58 -8.70 10.74
CA PHE A 490 5.07 -8.54 9.38
C PHE A 490 3.55 -8.36 9.29
N PRO A 491 2.71 -9.19 9.93
CA PRO A 491 1.25 -9.00 9.90
C PRO A 491 0.81 -7.63 10.45
N ARG A 492 1.45 -7.16 11.53
CA ARG A 492 1.15 -5.86 12.13
C ARG A 492 1.54 -4.71 11.21
N VAL A 493 2.67 -4.83 10.52
CA VAL A 493 3.12 -3.83 9.54
C VAL A 493 2.12 -3.74 8.39
N LEU A 494 1.65 -4.87 7.85
CA LEU A 494 0.66 -4.87 6.76
C LEU A 494 -0.67 -4.26 7.20
N LYS A 495 -1.17 -4.63 8.36
CA LYS A 495 -2.39 -4.06 8.94
C LYS A 495 -2.29 -2.53 9.10
N ALA A 496 -1.21 -2.05 9.69
CA ALA A 496 -0.97 -0.62 9.87
C ALA A 496 -0.79 0.11 8.53
N ALA A 497 -0.04 -0.46 7.59
CA ALA A 497 0.16 0.11 6.26
C ALA A 497 -1.15 0.23 5.48
N ALA A 498 -2.02 -0.79 5.54
CA ALA A 498 -3.34 -0.78 4.90
C ALA A 498 -4.27 0.27 5.53
N ALA A 499 -4.37 0.28 6.86
CA ALA A 499 -5.23 1.24 7.59
C ALA A 499 -4.84 2.70 7.33
N LEU A 500 -3.55 2.98 7.18
CA LEU A 500 -3.01 4.33 6.93
C LEU A 500 -2.85 4.65 5.44
N ARG A 501 -3.11 3.72 4.52
CA ARG A 501 -2.85 3.85 3.07
C ARG A 501 -1.37 4.13 2.76
N GLU A 502 -0.45 3.53 3.51
CA GLU A 502 0.98 3.82 3.52
C GLU A 502 1.84 2.59 3.10
N PRO A 503 1.84 2.17 1.83
CA PRO A 503 2.61 1.02 1.37
C PRO A 503 4.14 1.20 1.57
N HIS A 504 4.65 2.43 1.71
CA HIS A 504 6.05 2.71 2.04
C HIS A 504 6.53 2.07 3.34
N ARG A 505 5.63 1.75 4.27
CA ARG A 505 5.97 1.02 5.51
C ARG A 505 6.47 -0.39 5.24
N VAL A 506 5.98 -1.02 4.16
CA VAL A 506 6.45 -2.34 3.72
C VAL A 506 7.89 -2.25 3.22
N CYS A 507 8.25 -1.21 2.45
CA CYS A 507 9.63 -0.98 2.02
C CYS A 507 10.59 -0.90 3.22
N ARG A 508 10.25 -0.05 4.21
CA ARG A 508 11.06 0.13 5.41
C ARG A 508 11.23 -1.18 6.18
N TYR A 509 10.14 -1.90 6.36
CA TYR A 509 10.16 -3.19 7.03
C TYR A 509 11.09 -4.20 6.32
N LEU A 510 11.04 -4.27 4.99
CA LEU A 510 11.91 -5.17 4.20
C LEU A 510 13.39 -4.79 4.30
N GLU A 511 13.72 -3.50 4.31
CA GLU A 511 15.09 -3.00 4.50
C GLU A 511 15.62 -3.40 5.89
N ASP A 512 14.80 -3.25 6.93
CA ASP A 512 15.13 -3.64 8.31
C ASP A 512 15.31 -5.15 8.43
N LEU A 513 14.39 -5.94 7.84
CA LEU A 513 14.46 -7.41 7.83
C LEU A 513 15.71 -7.94 7.10
N ALA A 514 16.03 -7.37 5.94
CA ALA A 514 17.25 -7.71 5.21
C ALA A 514 18.51 -7.40 6.06
N GLY A 515 18.52 -6.27 6.75
CA GLY A 515 19.59 -5.91 7.68
C GLY A 515 19.73 -6.86 8.86
N ASP A 516 18.62 -7.30 9.45
CA ASP A 516 18.61 -8.30 10.53
C ASP A 516 19.11 -9.66 10.04
N TYR A 517 18.70 -10.06 8.84
CA TYR A 517 19.21 -11.28 8.21
C TYR A 517 20.72 -11.24 7.98
N HIS A 518 21.28 -10.15 7.47
CA HIS A 518 22.71 -10.04 7.25
C HIS A 518 23.49 -10.14 8.58
N ARG A 519 23.01 -9.46 9.64
CA ARG A 519 23.60 -9.55 10.99
C ARG A 519 23.53 -10.95 11.59
N PHE A 520 22.40 -11.65 11.36
CA PHE A 520 22.25 -13.05 11.75
C PHE A 520 23.24 -13.93 10.98
N TYR A 521 23.32 -13.80 9.66
CA TYR A 521 24.18 -14.63 8.83
C TYR A 521 25.66 -14.49 9.18
N ASP A 522 26.10 -13.28 9.54
CA ASP A 522 27.49 -13.02 9.94
C ASP A 522 27.82 -13.62 11.34
N ALA A 523 26.83 -13.71 12.23
CA ALA A 523 27.02 -14.18 13.59
C ALA A 523 26.71 -15.69 13.78
N CYS A 524 25.81 -16.26 12.98
CA CYS A 524 25.25 -17.59 13.15
C CYS A 524 25.50 -18.45 11.91
N ARG A 525 26.40 -19.39 12.02
CA ARG A 525 26.69 -20.33 10.92
C ARG A 525 25.50 -21.25 10.69
N VAL A 526 24.95 -21.27 9.49
CA VAL A 526 23.78 -22.08 9.12
C VAL A 526 24.17 -23.45 8.63
N LEU A 527 25.17 -23.56 7.75
CA LEU A 527 25.58 -24.82 7.15
C LEU A 527 26.85 -25.36 7.79
N PRO A 528 27.03 -26.69 7.83
CA PRO A 528 28.28 -27.32 8.30
C PRO A 528 29.46 -26.95 7.37
N GLN A 529 30.68 -27.04 7.87
CA GLN A 529 31.91 -26.77 7.11
C GLN A 529 32.84 -27.99 7.10
N GLY A 530 33.48 -28.20 5.96
CA GLY A 530 34.42 -29.33 5.80
C GLY A 530 33.75 -30.68 6.03
N ASP A 531 34.33 -31.50 6.91
CA ASP A 531 33.84 -32.86 7.22
C ASP A 531 32.83 -32.89 8.40
N GLU A 532 32.28 -31.76 8.80
CA GLU A 532 31.23 -31.68 9.85
C GLU A 532 29.93 -32.33 9.37
N ASN A 533 29.34 -33.18 10.19
CA ASN A 533 28.02 -33.72 9.92
C ASN A 533 26.93 -32.65 10.20
N PRO A 534 25.88 -32.59 9.38
CA PRO A 534 24.72 -31.78 9.70
C PRO A 534 24.10 -32.12 11.07
N GLY A 535 23.75 -31.11 11.85
CA GLY A 535 23.10 -31.26 13.14
C GLY A 535 21.73 -30.55 13.19
N GLU A 536 20.98 -30.81 14.25
CA GLU A 536 19.63 -30.23 14.45
C GLU A 536 19.62 -28.69 14.42
N LEU A 537 20.68 -28.07 14.96
CA LEU A 537 20.82 -26.60 14.91
C LEU A 537 20.97 -26.07 13.46
N ASN A 538 21.63 -26.82 12.58
CA ASN A 538 21.71 -26.42 11.16
C ASN A 538 20.31 -26.46 10.51
N SER A 539 19.53 -27.49 10.79
CA SER A 539 18.15 -27.65 10.29
C SER A 539 17.23 -26.56 10.83
N ALA A 540 17.31 -26.21 12.12
CA ALA A 540 16.56 -25.13 12.74
C ALA A 540 16.94 -23.76 12.15
N ARG A 541 18.24 -23.46 11.98
CA ARG A 541 18.72 -22.22 11.34
C ARG A 541 18.31 -22.13 9.89
N LEU A 542 18.31 -23.24 9.17
CA LEU A 542 17.82 -23.28 7.79
C LEU A 542 16.31 -23.00 7.72
N ALA A 543 15.51 -23.54 8.67
CA ALA A 543 14.09 -23.21 8.76
C ALA A 543 13.84 -21.71 8.98
N LEU A 544 14.65 -21.07 9.84
CA LEU A 544 14.61 -19.62 10.04
C LEU A 544 14.97 -18.85 8.75
N CYS A 545 15.97 -19.32 8.00
CA CYS A 545 16.34 -18.74 6.70
C CYS A 545 15.23 -18.87 5.67
N GLU A 546 14.57 -20.03 5.57
CA GLU A 546 13.45 -20.24 4.65
C GLU A 546 12.25 -19.35 5.01
N ALA A 547 11.94 -19.23 6.31
CA ALA A 547 10.91 -18.29 6.78
C ALA A 547 11.24 -16.83 6.41
N THR A 548 12.51 -16.43 6.58
CA THR A 548 12.96 -15.08 6.21
C THR A 548 12.83 -14.84 4.71
N ARG A 549 13.24 -15.81 3.88
CA ARG A 549 13.10 -15.77 2.42
C ARG A 549 11.64 -15.61 2.01
N GLN A 550 10.74 -16.36 2.64
CA GLN A 550 9.29 -16.29 2.36
C GLN A 550 8.72 -14.91 2.68
N VAL A 551 9.05 -14.34 3.83
CA VAL A 551 8.52 -13.01 4.22
C VAL A 551 9.06 -11.90 3.32
N ILE A 552 10.35 -11.95 2.93
CA ILE A 552 10.90 -11.00 1.96
C ILE A 552 10.15 -11.12 0.62
N ALA A 553 9.92 -12.33 0.13
CA ALA A 553 9.17 -12.55 -1.12
C ALA A 553 7.74 -12.02 -1.03
N ASN A 554 7.03 -12.26 0.08
CA ASN A 554 5.68 -11.76 0.30
C ASN A 554 5.64 -10.22 0.28
N GLY A 555 6.58 -9.57 0.98
CA GLY A 555 6.65 -8.12 1.02
C GLY A 555 6.97 -7.50 -0.36
N LEU A 556 7.92 -8.08 -1.10
CA LEU A 556 8.25 -7.65 -2.47
C LEU A 556 7.05 -7.83 -3.41
N ALA A 557 6.30 -8.92 -3.30
CA ALA A 557 5.10 -9.17 -4.10
C ALA A 557 4.00 -8.12 -3.86
N ILE A 558 3.83 -7.65 -2.61
CA ILE A 558 2.90 -6.54 -2.28
C ILE A 558 3.33 -5.25 -2.99
N LEU A 559 4.63 -4.99 -3.08
CA LEU A 559 5.15 -3.81 -3.79
C LEU A 559 5.15 -3.97 -5.32
N GLY A 560 4.83 -5.16 -5.84
CA GLY A 560 4.93 -5.50 -7.25
C GLY A 560 6.39 -5.49 -7.75
N VAL A 561 7.31 -5.89 -6.89
CA VAL A 561 8.76 -5.98 -7.14
C VAL A 561 9.16 -7.45 -7.14
N THR A 562 10.05 -7.84 -8.04
CA THR A 562 10.47 -9.24 -8.15
C THR A 562 11.33 -9.68 -6.96
N ALA A 563 11.26 -10.97 -6.63
CA ALA A 563 12.10 -11.63 -5.64
C ALA A 563 13.07 -12.60 -6.36
N PRO A 564 14.21 -12.12 -6.90
CA PRO A 564 15.11 -12.95 -7.69
C PRO A 564 15.80 -14.01 -6.84
N GLU A 565 15.94 -15.22 -7.38
CA GLU A 565 16.68 -16.29 -6.72
C GLU A 565 18.19 -16.23 -6.99
N ARG A 566 18.61 -15.41 -7.95
CA ARG A 566 20.01 -15.21 -8.35
C ARG A 566 20.20 -13.75 -8.76
N MET A 567 21.30 -13.17 -8.32
CA MET A 567 21.75 -11.83 -8.69
C MET A 567 23.24 -11.85 -9.02
#